data_988ed38ce03596900c5cd69bea78684e
#
_entry.id   988ed38ce03596900c5cd69bea78684e
#
_cell.length_a   1.000
_cell.length_b   1.000
_cell.length_c   1.000
_cell.angle_alpha   90.00
_cell.angle_beta   90.00
_cell.angle_gamma   90.00
#
_symmetry.space_group_name_H-M   'P 1'
#
loop_
_entity.id
_entity.type
_entity.pdbx_description
1 polymer ?
#
loop_
_entity_poly.entity_id
_entity_poly.type
_entity_poly.pdbx_seq_one_letter_code
_entity_poly.pdbx_strand_id
1 'polypeptide(L)'
;LVILSTYMAFGNDLRMAVLRVAVGFAAAVIIAFAISMMFRSSQLKTESRQTAAHCTHSGRRSPFSEKLFDMLKHAVDEFFDMGRFLIIGALVAALVQTYLPLKSLFLFGGGMFDSALVMMGLAYFLSLCSEADAFIGASFTNLFPSSSILAFLVYGPMLDLKNTVMMLHAFKPKFVICLSILITVVVYVCIKVVSLL
;
A
#
# COMPACT_ATOMS: atom_id res chain seq x y z
N LEU A 1 12.93 3.96 -9.18
CA LEU A 1 13.44 2.79 -8.43
C LEU A 1 12.55 1.56 -8.63
N VAL A 2 11.23 1.64 -8.36
CA VAL A 2 10.29 0.49 -8.47
C VAL A 2 10.27 -0.17 -9.86
N ILE A 3 10.32 0.61 -10.94
CA ILE A 3 10.39 0.09 -12.31
C ILE A 3 11.69 -0.66 -12.53
N LEU A 4 12.80 -0.09 -12.07
CA LEU A 4 14.12 -0.68 -12.21
C LEU A 4 14.25 -1.98 -11.42
N SER A 5 13.77 -2.01 -10.15
CA SER A 5 13.77 -3.21 -9.33
C SER A 5 12.93 -4.33 -9.94
N THR A 6 11.76 -4.00 -10.49
CA THR A 6 10.91 -4.99 -11.17
C THR A 6 11.58 -5.52 -12.44
N TYR A 7 12.17 -4.63 -13.24
CA TYR A 7 12.89 -5.02 -14.46
C TYR A 7 14.07 -5.96 -14.17
N MET A 8 14.87 -5.65 -13.13
CA MET A 8 15.99 -6.49 -12.72
C MET A 8 15.54 -7.83 -12.12
N ALA A 9 14.49 -7.81 -11.30
CA ALA A 9 13.99 -9.01 -10.62
C ALA A 9 13.41 -10.04 -11.60
N PHE A 10 12.77 -9.60 -12.68
CA PHE A 10 12.15 -10.46 -13.71
C PHE A 10 13.07 -10.72 -14.92
N GLY A 11 14.39 -10.66 -14.75
CA GLY A 11 15.34 -11.02 -15.79
C GLY A 11 15.28 -10.13 -17.04
N ASN A 12 15.10 -8.83 -16.87
CA ASN A 12 14.96 -7.82 -17.90
C ASN A 12 13.63 -7.88 -18.69
N ASP A 13 12.57 -8.46 -18.09
CA ASP A 13 11.24 -8.44 -18.69
C ASP A 13 10.57 -7.07 -18.51
N LEU A 14 10.64 -6.25 -19.56
CA LEU A 14 10.01 -4.93 -19.60
C LEU A 14 8.48 -5.01 -19.53
N ARG A 15 7.89 -6.11 -20.01
CA ARG A 15 6.44 -6.31 -20.04
C ARG A 15 5.85 -6.32 -18.62
N MET A 16 6.46 -7.05 -17.68
CA MET A 16 6.01 -7.09 -16.29
C MET A 16 6.15 -5.72 -15.60
N ALA A 17 7.24 -5.00 -15.85
CA ALA A 17 7.44 -3.66 -15.28
C ALA A 17 6.40 -2.65 -15.80
N VAL A 18 6.11 -2.66 -17.10
CA VAL A 18 5.10 -1.78 -17.71
C VAL A 18 3.70 -2.14 -17.24
N LEU A 19 3.35 -3.43 -17.20
CA LEU A 19 2.04 -3.88 -16.68
C LEU A 19 1.83 -3.48 -15.21
N ARG A 20 2.86 -3.60 -14.37
CA ARG A 20 2.79 -3.17 -12.96
C ARG A 20 2.42 -1.69 -12.86
N VAL A 21 3.07 -0.83 -13.63
CA VAL A 21 2.81 0.61 -13.62
C VAL A 21 1.44 0.93 -14.20
N ALA A 22 1.10 0.35 -15.35
CA ALA A 22 -0.16 0.61 -16.04
C ALA A 22 -1.38 0.19 -15.20
N VAL A 23 -1.35 -1.04 -14.68
CA VAL A 23 -2.44 -1.57 -13.84
C VAL A 23 -2.51 -0.82 -12.51
N GLY A 24 -1.37 -0.54 -11.88
CA GLY A 24 -1.31 0.24 -10.65
C GLY A 24 -1.89 1.65 -10.83
N PHE A 25 -1.53 2.33 -11.91
CA PHE A 25 -2.05 3.66 -12.24
C PHE A 25 -3.55 3.62 -12.54
N ALA A 26 -4.01 2.68 -13.36
CA ALA A 26 -5.43 2.51 -13.66
C ALA A 26 -6.26 2.23 -12.40
N ALA A 27 -5.79 1.32 -11.55
CA ALA A 27 -6.44 1.02 -10.28
C ALA A 27 -6.51 2.26 -9.38
N ALA A 28 -5.42 3.02 -9.25
CA ALA A 28 -5.37 4.23 -8.44
C ALA A 28 -6.38 5.30 -8.92
N VAL A 29 -6.49 5.51 -10.23
CA VAL A 29 -7.45 6.46 -10.81
C VAL A 29 -8.89 6.01 -10.54
N ILE A 30 -9.21 4.73 -10.72
CA ILE A 30 -10.55 4.18 -10.46
C ILE A 30 -10.89 4.33 -8.98
N ILE A 31 -9.98 3.99 -8.07
CA ILE A 31 -10.18 4.12 -6.63
C ILE A 31 -10.39 5.59 -6.24
N ALA A 32 -9.57 6.50 -6.75
CA ALA A 32 -9.69 7.93 -6.47
C ALA A 32 -11.06 8.48 -6.92
N PHE A 33 -11.51 8.09 -8.11
CA PHE A 33 -12.82 8.47 -8.61
C PHE A 33 -13.96 7.91 -7.77
N ALA A 34 -13.90 6.62 -7.41
CA ALA A 34 -14.91 5.97 -6.58
C ALA A 34 -15.02 6.61 -5.19
N ILE A 35 -13.89 6.93 -4.55
CA ILE A 35 -13.86 7.60 -3.24
C ILE A 35 -14.41 9.01 -3.34
N SER A 36 -14.06 9.75 -4.38
CA SER A 36 -14.58 11.10 -4.62
C SER A 36 -16.11 11.15 -4.74
N MET A 37 -16.70 10.11 -5.34
CA MET A 37 -18.15 9.97 -5.41
C MET A 37 -18.79 9.55 -4.07
N MET A 38 -18.14 8.65 -3.32
CA MET A 38 -18.71 8.10 -2.08
C MET A 38 -18.58 9.05 -0.88
N PHE A 39 -17.46 9.76 -0.78
CA PHE A 39 -17.16 10.58 0.39
C PHE A 39 -17.02 12.06 0.04
N ARG A 40 -18.09 12.80 0.17
CA ARG A 40 -18.13 14.26 -0.04
C ARG A 40 -17.66 15.09 1.17
N SER A 41 -17.54 14.47 2.34
CA SER A 41 -17.13 15.13 3.61
C SER A 41 -15.75 14.69 4.06
N SER A 42 -15.07 15.55 4.81
CA SER A 42 -13.75 15.24 5.41
C SER A 42 -13.84 14.02 6.32
N GLN A 43 -13.02 13.00 6.04
CA GLN A 43 -12.94 11.74 6.77
C GLN A 43 -11.79 11.71 7.79
N LEU A 44 -11.01 12.79 7.91
CA LEU A 44 -9.97 12.91 8.92
C LEU A 44 -10.56 12.94 10.34
N LYS A 45 -9.88 12.31 11.28
CA LYS A 45 -10.18 12.46 12.71
C LYS A 45 -9.90 13.89 13.15
N THR A 46 -10.65 14.36 14.13
CA THR A 46 -10.59 15.74 14.64
C THR A 46 -9.19 16.11 15.15
N GLU A 47 -8.46 15.18 15.76
CA GLU A 47 -7.08 15.39 16.25
C GLU A 47 -6.10 15.65 15.10
N SER A 48 -6.15 14.84 14.03
CA SER A 48 -5.31 15.05 12.83
C SER A 48 -5.66 16.34 12.10
N ARG A 49 -6.90 16.80 12.20
CA ARG A 49 -7.36 18.06 11.61
C ARG A 49 -6.82 19.29 12.36
N GLN A 50 -6.65 19.20 13.68
CA GLN A 50 -6.09 20.30 14.49
C GLN A 50 -4.60 20.48 14.19
N THR A 51 -3.84 19.40 14.03
CA THR A 51 -2.43 19.46 13.64
C THR A 51 -2.24 20.10 12.26
N ALA A 52 -3.08 19.75 11.30
CA ALA A 52 -3.06 20.35 9.96
C ALA A 52 -3.51 21.83 9.96
N ALA A 53 -4.44 22.23 10.85
CA ALA A 53 -4.90 23.61 10.96
C ALA A 53 -3.90 24.54 11.63
N HIS A 54 -3.01 24.02 12.49
CA HIS A 54 -1.93 24.80 13.10
C HIS A 54 -0.86 25.25 12.10
N CYS A 55 -0.75 24.61 10.95
CA CYS A 55 0.19 24.98 9.89
C CYS A 55 -0.27 26.21 9.06
N THR A 56 -1.52 26.69 9.22
CA THR A 56 -2.08 27.75 8.38
C THR A 56 -2.07 29.15 9.00
N HIS A 57 -1.61 29.30 10.24
CA HIS A 57 -1.62 30.60 10.93
C HIS A 57 -0.24 31.09 11.34
N SER A 58 0.58 31.53 10.41
CA SER A 58 1.52 32.61 10.67
C SER A 58 1.79 33.42 9.43
N GLY A 59 0.85 34.34 9.16
CA GLY A 59 1.07 35.45 8.22
C GLY A 59 2.08 36.50 8.70
N ARG A 60 3.01 36.10 9.58
CA ARG A 60 4.08 36.96 10.06
C ARG A 60 5.30 36.73 9.16
N ARG A 61 5.86 37.82 8.60
CA ARG A 61 7.13 37.81 7.88
C ARG A 61 8.27 37.50 8.87
N SER A 62 8.42 36.25 9.26
CA SER A 62 9.60 35.80 10.00
C SER A 62 10.77 35.59 9.07
N PRO A 63 12.03 35.83 9.53
CA PRO A 63 13.23 35.61 8.74
C PRO A 63 13.30 34.15 8.27
N PHE A 64 13.95 33.94 7.12
CA PHE A 64 14.03 32.63 6.45
C PHE A 64 14.58 31.52 7.37
N SER A 65 15.46 31.84 8.29
CA SER A 65 16.02 30.92 9.27
C SER A 65 14.99 30.40 10.28
N GLU A 66 14.05 31.24 10.77
CA GLU A 66 12.97 30.79 11.65
C GLU A 66 11.99 29.85 10.94
N LYS A 67 11.64 30.16 9.69
CA LYS A 67 10.78 29.29 8.88
C LYS A 67 11.41 27.92 8.62
N LEU A 68 12.72 27.90 8.37
CA LEU A 68 13.45 26.65 8.17
C LEU A 68 13.48 25.82 9.45
N PHE A 69 13.69 26.48 10.60
CA PHE A 69 13.72 25.81 11.90
C PHE A 69 12.34 25.25 12.27
N ASP A 70 11.27 26.01 12.03
CA ASP A 70 9.90 25.56 12.24
C ASP A 70 9.54 24.39 11.32
N MET A 71 9.94 24.43 10.05
CA MET A 71 9.77 23.28 9.13
C MET A 71 10.51 22.04 9.62
N LEU A 72 11.76 22.18 10.06
CA LEU A 72 12.54 21.07 10.61
C LEU A 72 11.90 20.49 11.87
N LYS A 73 11.44 21.35 12.78
CA LYS A 73 10.74 20.92 13.99
C LYS A 73 9.46 20.16 13.66
N HIS A 74 8.62 20.70 12.77
CA HIS A 74 7.42 20.00 12.32
C HIS A 74 7.72 18.66 11.64
N ALA A 75 8.77 18.61 10.80
CA ALA A 75 9.18 17.37 10.14
C ALA A 75 9.67 16.32 11.15
N VAL A 76 10.39 16.74 12.20
CA VAL A 76 10.83 15.84 13.27
C VAL A 76 9.65 15.34 14.11
N ASP A 77 8.73 16.22 14.49
CA ASP A 77 7.55 15.86 15.25
C ASP A 77 6.67 14.86 14.46
N GLU A 78 6.47 15.12 13.17
CA GLU A 78 5.72 14.23 12.28
C GLU A 78 6.44 12.89 12.06
N PHE A 79 7.77 12.90 11.95
CA PHE A 79 8.58 11.70 11.85
C PHE A 79 8.42 10.79 13.07
N PHE A 80 8.45 11.34 14.28
CA PHE A 80 8.25 10.56 15.51
C PHE A 80 6.81 10.09 15.67
N ASP A 81 5.83 10.91 15.30
CA ASP A 81 4.43 10.54 15.35
C ASP A 81 4.10 9.39 14.38
N MET A 82 4.57 9.47 13.14
CA MET A 82 4.41 8.41 12.15
C MET A 82 5.28 7.20 12.48
N GLY A 83 6.50 7.42 12.97
CA GLY A 83 7.48 6.37 13.30
C GLY A 83 6.97 5.37 14.33
N ARG A 84 6.29 5.84 15.38
CA ARG A 84 5.71 4.93 16.40
C ARG A 84 4.68 3.96 15.82
N PHE A 85 3.81 4.43 14.90
CA PHE A 85 2.82 3.56 14.25
C PHE A 85 3.46 2.62 13.24
N LEU A 86 4.51 3.08 12.56
CA LEU A 86 5.30 2.25 11.67
C LEU A 86 5.99 1.11 12.43
N ILE A 87 6.55 1.38 13.61
CA ILE A 87 7.18 0.36 14.46
C ILE A 87 6.14 -0.64 14.96
N ILE A 88 4.98 -0.17 15.44
CA ILE A 88 3.89 -1.05 15.88
C ILE A 88 3.39 -1.90 14.72
N GLY A 89 3.15 -1.31 13.56
CA GLY A 89 2.72 -2.01 12.35
C GLY A 89 3.74 -3.05 11.88
N ALA A 90 5.04 -2.73 11.91
CA ALA A 90 6.11 -3.64 11.57
C ALA A 90 6.21 -4.80 12.57
N LEU A 91 6.04 -4.54 13.87
CA LEU A 91 6.01 -5.57 14.91
C LEU A 91 4.84 -6.53 14.71
N VAL A 92 3.64 -6.01 14.47
CA VAL A 92 2.46 -6.83 14.19
C VAL A 92 2.67 -7.65 12.91
N ALA A 93 3.22 -7.06 11.85
CA ALA A 93 3.54 -7.78 10.62
C ALA A 93 4.55 -8.92 10.85
N ALA A 94 5.60 -8.67 11.63
CA ALA A 94 6.60 -9.68 11.98
C ALA A 94 6.01 -10.83 12.80
N LEU A 95 5.12 -10.53 13.76
CA LEU A 95 4.39 -11.54 14.53
C LEU A 95 3.51 -12.41 13.63
N VAL A 96 2.74 -11.78 12.73
CA VAL A 96 1.89 -12.49 11.78
C VAL A 96 2.73 -13.40 10.88
N GLN A 97 3.86 -12.93 10.34
CA GLN A 97 4.77 -13.73 9.51
C GLN A 97 5.38 -14.93 10.28
N THR A 98 5.63 -14.76 11.57
CA THR A 98 6.19 -15.84 12.41
C THR A 98 5.18 -16.93 12.72
N TYR A 99 3.92 -16.57 12.96
CA TYR A 99 2.87 -17.50 13.37
C TYR A 99 2.07 -18.10 12.20
N LEU A 100 2.00 -17.39 11.06
CA LEU A 100 1.34 -17.90 9.85
C LEU A 100 2.35 -18.69 9.00
N PRO A 101 2.26 -20.00 8.94
CA PRO A 101 3.12 -20.77 8.05
C PRO A 101 2.71 -20.47 6.60
N LEU A 102 3.55 -19.74 5.90
CA LEU A 102 3.37 -19.38 4.47
C LEU A 102 3.06 -20.61 3.60
N LYS A 103 3.59 -21.79 3.97
CA LYS A 103 3.30 -23.08 3.31
C LYS A 103 1.81 -23.45 3.33
N SER A 104 1.08 -23.07 4.36
CA SER A 104 -0.37 -23.34 4.44
C SER A 104 -1.15 -22.46 3.46
N LEU A 105 -0.72 -21.23 3.24
CA LEU A 105 -1.31 -20.32 2.23
C LEU A 105 -1.11 -20.85 0.80
N PHE A 106 0.04 -21.50 0.52
CA PHE A 106 0.29 -22.14 -0.78
C PHE A 106 -0.64 -23.34 -1.04
N LEU A 107 -1.00 -24.10 -0.02
CA LEU A 107 -1.93 -25.22 -0.14
C LEU A 107 -3.35 -24.76 -0.48
N PHE A 108 -3.77 -23.59 0.00
CA PHE A 108 -5.06 -23.00 -0.34
C PHE A 108 -5.13 -22.43 -1.77
N GLY A 109 -4.01 -22.00 -2.35
CA GLY A 109 -3.95 -21.43 -3.72
C GLY A 109 -4.08 -22.47 -4.85
N GLY A 110 -3.97 -23.75 -4.53
CA GLY A 110 -3.99 -24.84 -5.54
C GLY A 110 -5.35 -25.49 -5.81
N GLY A 111 -6.41 -25.14 -5.08
CA GLY A 111 -7.63 -25.93 -5.22
C GLY A 111 -8.98 -25.24 -5.18
N MET A 112 -9.19 -24.28 -4.32
CA MET A 112 -10.53 -23.74 -4.05
C MET A 112 -10.62 -22.21 -4.16
N PHE A 113 -9.48 -21.52 -4.04
CA PHE A 113 -9.41 -20.07 -4.11
C PHE A 113 -8.63 -19.62 -5.35
N ASP A 114 -9.05 -18.50 -5.93
CA ASP A 114 -8.33 -17.88 -7.03
C ASP A 114 -6.90 -17.50 -6.59
N SER A 115 -5.90 -17.96 -7.33
CA SER A 115 -4.48 -17.72 -7.05
C SER A 115 -4.14 -16.22 -6.91
N ALA A 116 -4.90 -15.35 -7.58
CA ALA A 116 -4.76 -13.90 -7.44
C ALA A 116 -5.15 -13.42 -6.03
N LEU A 117 -6.23 -13.93 -5.45
CA LEU A 117 -6.65 -13.58 -4.08
C LEU A 117 -5.64 -14.06 -3.03
N VAL A 118 -5.08 -15.24 -3.21
CA VAL A 118 -4.04 -15.77 -2.32
C VAL A 118 -2.80 -14.88 -2.37
N MET A 119 -2.37 -14.47 -3.56
CA MET A 119 -1.21 -13.59 -3.74
C MET A 119 -1.46 -12.17 -3.20
N MET A 120 -2.69 -11.64 -3.31
CA MET A 120 -3.06 -10.37 -2.68
C MET A 120 -3.04 -10.47 -1.15
N GLY A 121 -3.58 -11.55 -0.57
CA GLY A 121 -3.50 -11.82 0.86
C GLY A 121 -2.05 -11.92 1.34
N LEU A 122 -1.21 -12.61 0.58
CA LEU A 122 0.21 -12.72 0.88
C LEU A 122 0.91 -11.34 0.87
N ALA A 123 0.62 -10.49 -0.13
CA ALA A 123 1.14 -9.13 -0.20
C ALA A 123 0.75 -8.31 1.02
N TYR A 124 -0.51 -8.41 1.46
CA TYR A 124 -1.01 -7.72 2.65
C TYR A 124 -0.25 -8.08 3.91
N PHE A 125 -0.03 -9.37 4.15
CA PHE A 125 0.62 -9.86 5.37
C PHE A 125 2.14 -9.70 5.35
N LEU A 126 2.79 -9.86 4.19
CA LEU A 126 4.24 -9.67 4.08
C LEU A 126 4.66 -8.22 4.35
N SER A 127 3.82 -7.25 3.97
CA SER A 127 4.02 -5.84 4.29
C SER A 127 5.44 -5.33 3.98
N LEU A 128 5.93 -5.70 2.80
CA LEU A 128 7.28 -5.35 2.34
C LEU A 128 7.30 -3.97 1.67
N CYS A 129 8.50 -3.49 1.36
CA CYS A 129 8.64 -2.33 0.50
C CYS A 129 8.44 -2.74 -0.97
N SER A 130 7.93 -1.82 -1.77
CA SER A 130 7.62 -2.05 -3.19
C SER A 130 8.79 -2.56 -4.05
N GLU A 131 10.01 -2.37 -3.59
CA GLU A 131 11.23 -2.87 -4.24
C GLU A 131 11.48 -4.32 -3.88
N ALA A 132 11.37 -4.68 -2.58
CA ALA A 132 11.50 -6.05 -2.11
C ALA A 132 10.38 -6.95 -2.67
N ASP A 133 9.16 -6.41 -2.84
CA ASP A 133 8.04 -7.10 -3.49
C ASP A 133 8.42 -7.66 -4.87
N ALA A 134 9.23 -6.92 -5.64
CA ALA A 134 9.65 -7.35 -6.98
C ALA A 134 10.52 -8.61 -6.92
N PHE A 135 11.49 -8.67 -6.00
CA PHE A 135 12.38 -9.82 -5.87
C PHE A 135 11.66 -11.05 -5.30
N ILE A 136 10.78 -10.84 -4.33
CA ILE A 136 9.96 -11.92 -3.76
C ILE A 136 8.93 -12.41 -4.78
N GLY A 137 8.27 -11.50 -5.51
CA GLY A 137 7.37 -11.85 -6.60
C GLY A 137 8.06 -12.67 -7.68
N ALA A 138 9.30 -12.34 -8.02
CA ALA A 138 10.10 -13.10 -8.98
C ALA A 138 10.40 -14.54 -8.51
N SER A 139 10.56 -14.77 -7.21
CA SER A 139 10.76 -16.15 -6.67
C SER A 139 9.52 -17.03 -6.85
N PHE A 140 8.35 -16.44 -7.05
CA PHE A 140 7.09 -17.18 -7.23
C PHE A 140 6.74 -17.48 -8.70
N THR A 141 7.57 -17.07 -9.66
CA THR A 141 7.31 -17.26 -11.10
C THR A 141 7.14 -18.72 -11.52
N ASN A 142 7.74 -19.65 -10.80
CA ASN A 142 7.62 -21.09 -11.05
C ASN A 142 6.39 -21.74 -10.37
N LEU A 143 5.70 -21.01 -9.47
CA LEU A 143 4.63 -21.53 -8.64
C LEU A 143 3.25 -20.97 -9.01
N PHE A 144 3.23 -19.73 -9.49
CA PHE A 144 1.99 -19.00 -9.78
C PHE A 144 2.00 -18.38 -11.17
N PRO A 145 0.83 -18.23 -11.81
CA PRO A 145 0.72 -17.54 -13.08
C PRO A 145 1.12 -16.06 -12.96
N SER A 146 1.65 -15.50 -14.05
CA SER A 146 2.14 -14.11 -14.10
C SER A 146 1.09 -13.07 -13.68
N SER A 147 -0.19 -13.33 -13.95
CA SER A 147 -1.30 -12.48 -13.51
C SER A 147 -1.44 -12.41 -11.99
N SER A 148 -1.25 -13.53 -11.28
CA SER A 148 -1.31 -13.58 -9.83
C SER A 148 -0.09 -12.90 -9.18
N ILE A 149 1.08 -13.01 -9.80
CA ILE A 149 2.28 -12.29 -9.38
C ILE A 149 2.08 -10.78 -9.58
N LEU A 150 1.46 -10.39 -10.69
CA LEU A 150 1.11 -8.99 -10.93
C LEU A 150 0.13 -8.46 -9.87
N ALA A 151 -0.83 -9.28 -9.43
CA ALA A 151 -1.73 -8.93 -8.31
C ALA A 151 -0.94 -8.63 -7.03
N PHE A 152 0.03 -9.47 -6.69
CA PHE A 152 0.93 -9.27 -5.55
C PHE A 152 1.69 -7.94 -5.66
N LEU A 153 2.29 -7.66 -6.82
CA LEU A 153 3.11 -6.48 -7.08
C LEU A 153 2.33 -5.16 -7.09
N VAL A 154 1.06 -5.20 -7.48
CA VAL A 154 0.20 -4.01 -7.54
C VAL A 154 -0.47 -3.76 -6.19
N TYR A 155 -0.93 -4.82 -5.53
CA TYR A 155 -1.69 -4.72 -4.29
C TYR A 155 -0.81 -4.32 -3.10
N GLY A 156 0.40 -4.89 -2.97
CA GLY A 156 1.33 -4.66 -1.85
C GLY A 156 1.56 -3.18 -1.55
N PRO A 157 1.99 -2.36 -2.53
CA PRO A 157 2.19 -0.94 -2.33
C PRO A 157 0.93 -0.13 -2.04
N MET A 158 -0.26 -0.64 -2.43
CA MET A 158 -1.52 0.07 -2.21
C MET A 158 -2.11 -0.18 -0.84
N LEU A 159 -2.02 -1.43 -0.36
CA LEU A 159 -2.62 -1.82 0.90
C LEU A 159 -1.79 -2.93 1.57
N ASP A 160 -1.20 -2.60 2.69
CA ASP A 160 -0.48 -3.52 3.57
C ASP A 160 -0.92 -3.35 5.02
N LEU A 161 -0.48 -4.26 5.88
CA LEU A 161 -0.83 -4.26 7.29
C LEU A 161 -0.32 -3.00 8.01
N LYS A 162 0.92 -2.56 7.72
CA LYS A 162 1.53 -1.35 8.32
C LYS A 162 0.71 -0.11 7.94
N ASN A 163 0.41 0.02 6.65
CA ASN A 163 -0.33 1.16 6.11
C ASN A 163 -1.76 1.21 6.64
N THR A 164 -2.39 0.04 6.80
CA THR A 164 -3.73 -0.06 7.40
C THR A 164 -3.75 0.44 8.85
N VAL A 165 -2.76 0.05 9.67
CA VAL A 165 -2.63 0.52 11.06
C VAL A 165 -2.43 2.04 11.11
N MET A 166 -1.58 2.57 10.23
CA MET A 166 -1.32 4.00 10.12
C MET A 166 -2.57 4.78 9.67
N MET A 167 -3.31 4.27 8.69
CA MET A 167 -4.58 4.87 8.26
C MET A 167 -5.64 4.85 9.36
N LEU A 168 -5.72 3.81 10.17
CA LEU A 168 -6.65 3.73 11.32
C LEU A 168 -6.38 4.79 12.38
N HIS A 169 -5.13 5.27 12.48
CA HIS A 169 -4.81 6.39 13.34
C HIS A 169 -5.33 7.73 12.77
N ALA A 170 -5.11 8.00 11.50
CA ALA A 170 -5.40 9.29 10.87
C ALA A 170 -6.88 9.46 10.46
N PHE A 171 -7.54 8.36 10.04
CA PHE A 171 -8.88 8.37 9.47
C PHE A 171 -9.89 7.62 10.35
N LYS A 172 -11.17 7.88 10.08
CA LYS A 172 -12.27 7.14 10.72
C LYS A 172 -12.23 5.66 10.31
N PRO A 173 -12.43 4.70 11.25
CA PRO A 173 -12.30 3.27 10.95
C PRO A 173 -13.28 2.80 9.85
N LYS A 174 -14.47 3.34 9.79
CA LYS A 174 -15.44 3.03 8.71
C LYS A 174 -14.92 3.39 7.33
N PHE A 175 -14.21 4.51 7.21
CA PHE A 175 -13.59 4.94 5.96
C PHE A 175 -12.45 4.00 5.57
N VAL A 176 -11.58 3.61 6.52
CA VAL A 176 -10.44 2.72 6.26
C VAL A 176 -10.93 1.35 5.78
N ILE A 177 -11.94 0.78 6.42
CA ILE A 177 -12.52 -0.51 6.01
C ILE A 177 -13.11 -0.42 4.60
N CYS A 178 -13.90 0.63 4.32
CA CYS A 178 -14.49 0.83 3.01
C CYS A 178 -13.41 1.00 1.93
N LEU A 179 -12.37 1.77 2.21
CA LEU A 179 -11.22 1.97 1.32
C LEU A 179 -10.48 0.65 1.07
N SER A 180 -10.23 -0.15 2.09
CA SER A 180 -9.54 -1.45 1.97
C SER A 180 -10.33 -2.42 1.09
N ILE A 181 -11.64 -2.51 1.29
CA ILE A 181 -12.52 -3.35 0.46
C ILE A 181 -12.51 -2.85 -0.99
N LEU A 182 -12.61 -1.54 -1.19
CA LEU A 182 -12.63 -0.94 -2.52
C LEU A 182 -11.32 -1.23 -3.28
N ILE A 183 -10.16 -1.04 -2.63
CA ILE A 183 -8.84 -1.35 -3.21
C ILE A 183 -8.78 -2.82 -3.61
N THR A 184 -9.20 -3.73 -2.73
CA THR A 184 -9.18 -5.17 -2.98
C THR A 184 -10.03 -5.54 -4.19
N VAL A 185 -11.26 -5.03 -4.27
CA VAL A 185 -12.18 -5.31 -5.38
C VAL A 185 -11.65 -4.74 -6.69
N VAL A 186 -11.20 -3.49 -6.70
CA VAL A 186 -10.72 -2.83 -7.93
C VAL A 186 -9.47 -3.52 -8.46
N VAL A 187 -8.48 -3.80 -7.60
CA VAL A 187 -7.26 -4.49 -8.03
C VAL A 187 -7.59 -5.89 -8.54
N TYR A 188 -8.45 -6.64 -7.86
CA TYR A 188 -8.88 -7.96 -8.31
C TYR A 188 -9.53 -7.92 -9.70
N VAL A 189 -10.45 -6.99 -9.94
CA VAL A 189 -11.11 -6.82 -11.24
C VAL A 189 -10.09 -6.43 -12.33
N CYS A 190 -9.18 -5.48 -12.04
CA CYS A 190 -8.14 -5.08 -12.99
C CYS A 190 -7.25 -6.27 -13.39
N ILE A 191 -6.85 -7.10 -12.42
CA ILE A 191 -6.03 -8.29 -12.69
C ILE A 191 -6.79 -9.33 -13.51
N LYS A 192 -8.08 -9.53 -13.24
CA LYS A 192 -8.91 -10.43 -14.06
C LYS A 192 -9.04 -9.95 -15.50
N VAL A 193 -9.21 -8.66 -15.73
CA VAL A 193 -9.22 -8.09 -17.08
C VAL A 193 -7.88 -8.34 -17.80
N VAL A 194 -6.75 -8.10 -17.12
CA VAL A 194 -5.42 -8.37 -17.69
C VAL A 194 -5.18 -9.85 -17.95
N SER A 195 -5.75 -10.74 -17.12
CA SER A 195 -5.65 -12.20 -17.31
C SER A 195 -6.44 -12.72 -18.52
N LEU A 196 -7.40 -11.94 -19.02
CA LEU A 196 -8.22 -12.27 -20.19
C LEU A 196 -7.64 -11.71 -21.50
N LEU A 197 -6.69 -10.76 -21.41
CA LEU A 197 -5.96 -10.14 -22.53
C LEU A 197 -4.67 -10.89 -22.87
#